data_f7ae8f1553b12855923ebcd8a5db0682
#
_entry.id   f7ae8f1553b12855923ebcd8a5db0682
#
_cell.length_a   1.000
_cell.length_b   1.000
_cell.length_c   1.000
_cell.angle_alpha   90.00
_cell.angle_beta   90.00
_cell.angle_gamma   90.00
#
_symmetry.space_group_name_H-M   'P 1'
#
loop_
_entity.id
_entity.type
_entity.pdbx_description
1 polymer ?
#
loop_
_entity_poly.entity_id
_entity_poly.type
_entity_poly.pdbx_seq_one_letter_code
_entity_poly.pdbx_strand_id
1 'polypeptide(L)'
;RGERGTGKTIVVRGLADVLPTISVVRDCRFRCSPEDPSEMCQSCREKFERGEHLPAVKQRVHIAELPVGATEDRVLGTLNIETAIKEGIKALDLGILADTNRGILYVDNINLLDDHVVDVLLDSAAMGVNVVEREGISVSHPAKFLLFGTMNPEEGELRPQLHDRLALQVAAFTVNDLKSRVQIVKLAEEYERNPEAFRNKYRRQTRALTAKIERARTFLPSVEMPADFLRIIARISTELDVDGHRPDIIVARTALTHAAFEGRQLVNEDDLRLAAELTLNFRMRRTPFEEATLGTSKFQQVLDHAKEMEEKGRRLQAKKREIKEARKAQKEAKAAAAARTKATAPAAGTATAKAA
;
A
#
# COMPACT_ATOMS: atom_id res chain seq x y z
N ARG A 1 -11.32 -3.34 12.03
CA ARG A 1 -12.69 -2.98 12.40
C ARG A 1 -13.38 -4.19 13.01
N GLY A 2 -14.16 -4.01 14.08
CA GLY A 2 -14.95 -5.10 14.69
C GLY A 2 -15.38 -4.80 16.11
N GLU A 3 -16.28 -5.64 16.63
CA GLU A 3 -16.82 -5.58 17.99
C GLU A 3 -15.74 -5.65 19.08
N ARG A 4 -16.06 -5.23 20.28
CA ARG A 4 -15.18 -5.37 21.45
C ARG A 4 -14.84 -6.84 21.71
N GLY A 5 -13.65 -7.13 22.20
CA GLY A 5 -13.25 -8.49 22.57
C GLY A 5 -12.92 -9.44 21.42
N THR A 6 -12.88 -8.99 20.16
CA THR A 6 -12.54 -9.84 19.00
C THR A 6 -11.04 -10.05 18.78
N GLY A 7 -10.18 -9.64 19.70
CA GLY A 7 -8.73 -9.88 19.67
C GLY A 7 -7.93 -8.95 18.76
N LYS A 8 -8.49 -7.84 18.26
CA LYS A 8 -7.84 -6.89 17.36
C LYS A 8 -6.46 -6.42 17.87
N THR A 9 -6.41 -5.93 19.10
CA THR A 9 -5.19 -5.43 19.75
C THR A 9 -4.11 -6.51 19.88
N ILE A 10 -4.51 -7.74 20.22
CA ILE A 10 -3.59 -8.89 20.33
C ILE A 10 -2.94 -9.19 18.99
N VAL A 11 -3.71 -9.18 17.89
CA VAL A 11 -3.18 -9.43 16.54
C VAL A 11 -2.17 -8.36 16.15
N VAL A 12 -2.48 -7.07 16.37
CA VAL A 12 -1.55 -5.97 16.02
C VAL A 12 -0.25 -6.05 16.82
N ARG A 13 -0.34 -6.29 18.14
CA ARG A 13 0.86 -6.46 18.96
C ARG A 13 1.68 -7.70 18.56
N GLY A 14 1.02 -8.78 18.13
CA GLY A 14 1.69 -9.99 17.62
C GLY A 14 2.41 -9.81 16.30
N LEU A 15 2.10 -8.77 15.51
CA LEU A 15 2.78 -8.49 14.24
C LEU A 15 4.28 -8.24 14.44
N ALA A 16 4.70 -7.60 15.54
CA ALA A 16 6.12 -7.36 15.80
C ALA A 16 6.94 -8.65 15.92
N ASP A 17 6.31 -9.73 16.39
CA ASP A 17 7.00 -11.02 16.55
C ASP A 17 7.20 -11.78 15.23
N VAL A 18 6.37 -11.51 14.22
CA VAL A 18 6.44 -12.14 12.90
C VAL A 18 7.15 -11.29 11.85
N LEU A 19 7.32 -9.99 12.08
CA LEU A 19 8.04 -9.13 11.15
C LEU A 19 9.55 -9.40 11.20
N PRO A 20 10.24 -9.36 10.05
CA PRO A 20 11.69 -9.44 9.98
C PRO A 20 12.37 -8.32 10.75
N THR A 21 13.56 -8.60 11.28
CA THR A 21 14.41 -7.57 11.88
C THR A 21 14.87 -6.57 10.82
N ILE A 22 15.05 -5.31 11.22
CA ILE A 22 15.56 -4.24 10.37
C ILE A 22 16.98 -3.83 10.82
N SER A 23 17.83 -3.42 9.86
CA SER A 23 19.11 -2.81 10.16
C SER A 23 18.91 -1.34 10.49
N VAL A 24 19.45 -0.89 11.61
CA VAL A 24 19.38 0.51 12.05
C VAL A 24 20.78 1.00 12.44
N VAL A 25 21.03 2.30 12.27
CA VAL A 25 22.28 2.92 12.73
C VAL A 25 22.34 2.82 14.24
N ARG A 26 23.45 2.27 14.77
CA ARG A 26 23.69 2.19 16.21
C ARG A 26 23.69 3.60 16.82
N ASP A 27 23.08 3.72 17.97
CA ASP A 27 23.01 4.98 18.75
C ASP A 27 22.27 6.13 18.05
N CYS A 28 21.59 5.88 16.94
CA CYS A 28 20.70 6.86 16.32
C CYS A 28 19.31 6.80 16.97
N ARG A 29 18.90 7.92 17.60
CA ARG A 29 17.60 8.06 18.25
C ARG A 29 16.41 7.91 17.31
N PHE A 30 16.61 8.08 15.99
CA PHE A 30 15.57 7.95 14.94
C PHE A 30 15.60 6.60 14.22
N ARG A 31 16.37 5.62 14.63
CA ARG A 31 16.48 4.29 13.99
C ARG A 31 16.71 4.38 12.47
N CYS A 32 17.55 5.33 12.03
CA CYS A 32 17.83 5.55 10.61
C CYS A 32 18.33 4.28 9.92
N SER A 33 18.06 4.18 8.61
CA SER A 33 18.69 3.16 7.76
C SER A 33 20.19 3.43 7.64
N PRO A 34 21.05 2.40 7.73
CA PRO A 34 22.48 2.60 7.44
C PRO A 34 22.78 2.68 5.94
N GLU A 35 21.84 2.28 5.07
CA GLU A 35 22.03 2.11 3.62
C GLU A 35 21.25 3.12 2.78
N ASP A 36 20.10 3.61 3.26
CA ASP A 36 19.20 4.50 2.51
C ASP A 36 19.23 5.92 3.06
N PRO A 37 19.87 6.89 2.34
CA PRO A 37 19.91 8.28 2.76
C PRO A 37 18.54 8.96 2.89
N SER A 38 17.51 8.45 2.18
CA SER A 38 16.15 8.99 2.27
C SER A 38 15.48 8.69 3.61
N GLU A 39 15.99 7.69 4.36
CA GLU A 39 15.51 7.28 5.68
C GLU A 39 16.43 7.74 6.81
N MET A 40 17.31 8.71 6.55
CA MET A 40 18.26 9.22 7.54
C MET A 40 17.84 10.58 8.09
N CYS A 41 18.08 10.78 9.39
CA CYS A 41 18.06 12.11 9.99
C CYS A 41 19.28 12.93 9.49
N GLN A 42 19.25 14.24 9.68
CA GLN A 42 20.29 15.13 9.21
C GLN A 42 21.70 14.68 9.64
N SER A 43 21.89 14.36 10.92
CA SER A 43 23.20 13.92 11.44
C SER A 43 23.71 12.62 10.82
N CYS A 44 22.84 11.63 10.59
CA CYS A 44 23.23 10.39 9.92
C CYS A 44 23.53 10.62 8.45
N ARG A 45 22.76 11.49 7.77
CA ARG A 45 22.97 11.84 6.37
C ARG A 45 24.29 12.56 6.16
N GLU A 46 24.62 13.54 7.00
CA GLU A 46 25.91 14.27 6.94
C GLU A 46 27.11 13.33 7.13
N LYS A 47 27.03 12.35 8.03
CA LYS A 47 28.07 11.33 8.21
C LYS A 47 28.18 10.43 6.98
N PHE A 48 27.03 9.99 6.43
CA PHE A 48 26.99 9.16 5.24
C PHE A 48 27.60 9.87 4.03
N GLU A 49 27.27 11.15 3.80
CA GLU A 49 27.80 11.98 2.71
C GLU A 49 29.31 12.24 2.85
N ARG A 50 29.83 12.28 4.08
CA ARG A 50 31.27 12.35 4.35
C ARG A 50 32.00 11.00 4.17
N GLY A 51 31.27 9.95 3.83
CA GLY A 51 31.85 8.60 3.70
C GLY A 51 32.20 7.92 5.03
N GLU A 52 31.68 8.43 6.16
CA GLU A 52 31.88 7.84 7.46
C GLU A 52 31.09 6.52 7.57
N HIS A 53 31.72 5.51 8.15
CA HIS A 53 31.04 4.24 8.40
C HIS A 53 29.98 4.42 9.48
N LEU A 54 28.72 4.09 9.14
CA LEU A 54 27.60 4.08 10.09
C LEU A 54 27.48 2.67 10.71
N PRO A 55 27.84 2.46 11.97
CA PRO A 55 27.74 1.15 12.60
C PRO A 55 26.27 0.73 12.67
N ALA A 56 25.96 -0.46 12.15
CA ALA A 56 24.60 -0.97 12.06
C ALA A 56 24.36 -2.09 13.08
N VAL A 57 23.14 -2.13 13.60
CA VAL A 57 22.63 -3.22 14.45
C VAL A 57 21.29 -3.71 13.94
N LYS A 58 21.02 -5.01 14.06
CA LYS A 58 19.72 -5.58 13.76
C LYS A 58 18.78 -5.43 14.96
N GLN A 59 17.62 -4.82 14.75
CA GLN A 59 16.60 -4.63 15.77
C GLN A 59 15.25 -5.19 15.29
N ARG A 60 14.38 -5.57 16.24
CA ARG A 60 12.98 -5.87 15.92
C ARG A 60 12.27 -4.60 15.52
N VAL A 61 11.26 -4.72 14.66
CA VAL A 61 10.37 -3.63 14.33
C VAL A 61 9.68 -3.15 15.60
N HIS A 62 9.79 -1.87 15.90
CA HIS A 62 9.18 -1.27 17.07
C HIS A 62 7.70 -0.99 16.83
N ILE A 63 6.86 -1.27 17.82
CA ILE A 63 5.46 -0.84 17.84
C ILE A 63 5.33 0.19 18.96
N ALA A 64 4.99 1.43 18.57
CA ALA A 64 4.61 2.46 19.53
C ALA A 64 3.08 2.58 19.54
N GLU A 65 2.50 2.69 20.73
CA GLU A 65 1.05 2.80 20.92
C GLU A 65 0.68 4.24 21.25
N LEU A 66 -0.21 4.82 20.46
CA LEU A 66 -0.74 6.16 20.68
C LEU A 66 -2.06 6.04 21.45
N PRO A 67 -2.15 6.57 22.67
CA PRO A 67 -3.43 6.64 23.41
C PRO A 67 -4.37 7.67 22.77
N VAL A 68 -5.68 7.40 22.82
CA VAL A 68 -6.73 8.27 22.23
C VAL A 68 -6.69 9.71 22.76
N GLY A 69 -6.34 9.89 24.03
CA GLY A 69 -6.21 11.23 24.64
C GLY A 69 -4.82 11.87 24.48
N ALA A 70 -4.01 11.44 23.52
CA ALA A 70 -2.69 12.04 23.29
C ALA A 70 -2.85 13.46 22.74
N THR A 71 -2.06 14.38 23.30
CA THR A 71 -1.93 15.74 22.80
C THR A 71 -1.02 15.79 21.59
N GLU A 72 -1.13 16.84 20.77
CA GLU A 72 -0.25 17.10 19.64
C GLU A 72 1.22 17.08 20.03
N ASP A 73 1.57 17.71 21.14
CA ASP A 73 2.93 17.75 21.68
C ASP A 73 3.51 16.35 21.93
N ARG A 74 2.68 15.42 22.37
CA ARG A 74 3.10 14.03 22.56
C ARG A 74 3.32 13.32 21.23
N VAL A 75 2.63 13.73 20.19
CA VAL A 75 2.75 13.13 18.86
C VAL A 75 3.98 13.69 18.13
N LEU A 76 4.07 15.00 18.01
CA LEU A 76 5.14 15.70 17.28
C LEU A 76 6.43 15.81 18.09
N GLY A 77 6.30 15.99 19.40
CA GLY A 77 7.38 16.43 20.28
C GLY A 77 7.34 17.92 20.56
N THR A 78 8.14 18.34 21.52
CA THR A 78 8.25 19.72 21.96
C THR A 78 9.66 20.26 21.79
N LEU A 79 9.77 21.56 21.51
CA LEU A 79 11.07 22.26 21.45
C LEU A 79 11.31 22.93 22.80
N ASN A 80 12.43 22.59 23.44
CA ASN A 80 12.97 23.41 24.52
C ASN A 80 13.76 24.55 23.90
N ILE A 81 13.17 25.75 23.88
CA ILE A 81 13.69 26.92 23.16
C ILE A 81 15.03 27.37 23.71
N GLU A 82 15.24 27.34 25.04
CA GLU A 82 16.51 27.73 25.64
C GLU A 82 17.66 26.83 25.20
N THR A 83 17.38 25.55 25.06
CA THR A 83 18.36 24.55 24.61
C THR A 83 18.48 24.53 23.10
N ALA A 84 17.40 24.84 22.34
CA ALA A 84 17.39 24.89 20.87
C ALA A 84 18.36 25.96 20.34
N ILE A 85 18.43 27.12 20.99
CA ILE A 85 19.33 28.18 20.63
C ILE A 85 20.81 27.77 20.86
N LYS A 86 21.08 26.93 21.86
CA LYS A 86 22.41 26.48 22.22
C LYS A 86 22.90 25.23 21.51
N GLU A 87 22.01 24.26 21.26
CA GLU A 87 22.37 22.89 20.87
C GLU A 87 21.66 22.35 19.62
N GLY A 88 20.77 23.10 18.99
CA GLY A 88 20.05 22.69 17.77
C GLY A 88 19.10 21.49 18.01
N ILE A 89 19.17 20.47 17.16
CA ILE A 89 18.30 19.27 17.19
C ILE A 89 18.29 18.55 18.54
N LYS A 90 19.33 18.69 19.36
CA LYS A 90 19.39 18.05 20.69
C LYS A 90 18.35 18.58 21.68
N ALA A 91 17.77 19.72 21.40
CA ALA A 91 16.74 20.36 22.21
C ALA A 91 15.30 19.89 21.91
N LEU A 92 15.12 18.99 20.96
CA LEU A 92 13.83 18.39 20.66
C LEU A 92 13.52 17.30 21.67
N ASP A 93 12.49 17.52 22.48
CA ASP A 93 11.85 16.46 23.24
C ASP A 93 11.01 15.63 22.26
N LEU A 94 11.47 14.41 21.98
CA LEU A 94 10.94 13.57 20.92
C LEU A 94 9.50 13.13 21.22
N GLY A 95 8.62 13.40 20.24
CA GLY A 95 7.29 12.81 20.22
C GLY A 95 7.29 11.34 19.75
N ILE A 96 6.12 10.72 19.82
CA ILE A 96 5.95 9.31 19.45
C ILE A 96 6.31 9.02 17.99
N LEU A 97 6.18 10.02 17.08
CA LEU A 97 6.56 9.90 15.67
C LEU A 97 8.04 9.64 15.46
N ALA A 98 8.90 10.19 16.32
CA ALA A 98 10.32 9.91 16.28
C ALA A 98 10.61 8.44 16.67
N ASP A 99 9.91 7.93 17.65
CA ASP A 99 10.05 6.55 18.09
C ASP A 99 9.50 5.52 17.10
N THR A 100 8.56 5.94 16.25
CA THR A 100 7.93 5.06 15.27
C THR A 100 8.64 5.00 13.94
N ASN A 101 9.66 5.82 13.71
CA ASN A 101 10.38 5.79 12.43
C ASN A 101 10.86 4.37 12.07
N ARG A 102 10.50 3.90 10.86
CA ARG A 102 10.72 2.53 10.36
C ARG A 102 10.06 1.43 11.21
N GLY A 103 9.02 1.81 11.96
CA GLY A 103 8.24 0.96 12.84
C GLY A 103 6.76 0.99 12.53
N ILE A 104 5.97 0.66 13.54
CA ILE A 104 4.51 0.65 13.52
C ILE A 104 4.00 1.64 14.56
N LEU A 105 3.12 2.54 14.14
CA LEU A 105 2.28 3.33 15.03
C LEU A 105 0.93 2.63 15.16
N TYR A 106 0.62 2.19 16.36
CA TYR A 106 -0.65 1.57 16.68
C TYR A 106 -1.55 2.55 17.41
N VAL A 107 -2.78 2.69 16.93
CA VAL A 107 -3.82 3.53 17.54
C VAL A 107 -5.01 2.65 17.86
N ASP A 108 -5.30 2.47 19.15
CA ASP A 108 -6.52 1.77 19.56
C ASP A 108 -7.72 2.72 19.51
N ASN A 109 -8.81 2.31 18.86
CA ASN A 109 -9.99 3.14 18.58
C ASN A 109 -9.66 4.46 17.84
N ILE A 110 -9.02 4.34 16.69
CA ILE A 110 -8.57 5.49 15.86
C ILE A 110 -9.70 6.47 15.48
N ASN A 111 -10.95 5.99 15.48
CA ASN A 111 -12.13 6.82 15.25
C ASN A 111 -12.43 7.83 16.38
N LEU A 112 -11.81 7.66 17.55
CA LEU A 112 -11.98 8.54 18.71
C LEU A 112 -10.86 9.57 18.89
N LEU A 113 -9.81 9.55 18.03
CA LEU A 113 -8.76 10.55 18.05
C LEU A 113 -9.32 11.95 17.72
N ASP A 114 -8.72 12.97 18.29
CA ASP A 114 -9.00 14.37 17.93
C ASP A 114 -8.62 14.65 16.48
N ASP A 115 -9.41 15.50 15.79
CA ASP A 115 -9.23 15.85 14.38
C ASP A 115 -7.81 16.34 14.09
N HIS A 116 -7.32 17.22 14.94
CA HIS A 116 -6.01 17.82 14.79
C HIS A 116 -4.87 16.81 14.88
N VAL A 117 -4.98 15.87 15.82
CA VAL A 117 -4.01 14.75 15.95
C VAL A 117 -4.04 13.86 14.72
N VAL A 118 -5.24 13.57 14.19
CA VAL A 118 -5.39 12.79 12.95
C VAL A 118 -4.71 13.46 11.77
N ASP A 119 -4.92 14.76 11.57
CA ASP A 119 -4.33 15.50 10.45
C ASP A 119 -2.79 15.48 10.52
N VAL A 120 -2.23 15.73 11.70
CA VAL A 120 -0.78 15.66 11.95
C VAL A 120 -0.20 14.27 11.64
N LEU A 121 -0.90 13.21 12.08
CA LEU A 121 -0.48 11.82 11.80
C LEU A 121 -0.51 11.52 10.31
N LEU A 122 -1.56 11.93 9.62
CA LEU A 122 -1.75 11.67 8.19
C LEU A 122 -0.73 12.44 7.34
N ASP A 123 -0.41 13.67 7.71
CA ASP A 123 0.60 14.48 7.01
C ASP A 123 1.99 13.91 7.21
N SER A 124 2.35 13.56 8.43
CA SER A 124 3.64 12.91 8.72
C SER A 124 3.77 11.56 8.00
N ALA A 125 2.70 10.76 7.97
CA ALA A 125 2.69 9.48 7.25
C ALA A 125 2.82 9.66 5.73
N ALA A 126 2.25 10.73 5.16
CA ALA A 126 2.32 11.01 3.74
C ALA A 126 3.71 11.54 3.32
N MET A 127 4.30 12.42 4.13
CA MET A 127 5.61 13.01 3.84
C MET A 127 6.78 12.10 4.24
N GLY A 128 6.57 11.17 5.18
CA GLY A 128 7.63 10.35 5.77
C GLY A 128 8.61 11.14 6.66
N VAL A 129 8.25 12.38 6.97
CA VAL A 129 9.03 13.33 7.78
C VAL A 129 8.07 14.04 8.72
N ASN A 130 8.48 14.22 9.96
CA ASN A 130 7.84 15.11 10.92
C ASN A 130 8.57 16.44 10.98
N VAL A 131 7.82 17.54 10.92
CA VAL A 131 8.36 18.90 11.02
C VAL A 131 7.72 19.56 12.23
N VAL A 132 8.55 20.02 13.15
CA VAL A 132 8.12 20.75 14.35
C VAL A 132 8.57 22.20 14.19
N GLU A 133 7.61 23.12 14.06
CA GLU A 133 7.87 24.55 13.92
C GLU A 133 7.29 25.28 15.13
N ARG A 134 8.15 25.94 15.89
CA ARG A 134 7.75 26.79 17.02
C ARG A 134 8.67 28.00 17.13
N GLU A 135 8.08 29.18 17.33
CA GLU A 135 8.78 30.46 17.55
C GLU A 135 9.88 30.76 16.54
N GLY A 136 9.66 30.40 15.26
CA GLY A 136 10.64 30.63 14.19
C GLY A 136 11.77 29.60 14.11
N ILE A 137 11.77 28.58 14.94
CA ILE A 137 12.69 27.43 14.86
C ILE A 137 11.95 26.27 14.21
N SER A 138 12.54 25.72 13.13
CA SER A 138 12.01 24.55 12.43
C SER A 138 12.99 23.39 12.58
N VAL A 139 12.52 22.27 13.10
CA VAL A 139 13.29 21.02 13.24
C VAL A 139 12.54 19.89 12.57
N SER A 140 13.23 19.13 11.74
CA SER A 140 12.64 17.99 11.06
C SER A 140 13.38 16.69 11.37
N HIS A 141 12.65 15.59 11.39
CA HIS A 141 13.21 14.26 11.54
C HIS A 141 12.42 13.23 10.70
N PRO A 142 13.06 12.12 10.30
CA PRO A 142 12.35 11.07 9.59
C PRO A 142 11.25 10.45 10.45
N ALA A 143 10.07 10.26 9.86
CA ALA A 143 8.88 9.67 10.50
C ALA A 143 8.15 8.75 9.50
N LYS A 144 8.88 7.78 8.96
CA LYS A 144 8.35 6.81 8.01
C LYS A 144 7.85 5.58 8.77
N PHE A 145 6.55 5.44 8.93
CA PHE A 145 5.93 4.39 9.74
C PHE A 145 4.73 3.76 9.06
N LEU A 146 4.34 2.57 9.53
CA LEU A 146 3.07 1.92 9.19
C LEU A 146 2.03 2.30 10.24
N LEU A 147 0.93 2.92 9.82
CA LEU A 147 -0.18 3.24 10.69
C LEU A 147 -1.14 2.05 10.78
N PHE A 148 -1.35 1.54 11.98
CA PHE A 148 -2.37 0.56 12.31
C PHE A 148 -3.40 1.17 13.25
N GLY A 149 -4.67 1.17 12.84
CA GLY A 149 -5.77 1.58 13.67
C GLY A 149 -6.74 0.44 13.92
N THR A 150 -7.19 0.28 15.16
CA THR A 150 -8.42 -0.49 15.44
C THR A 150 -9.60 0.45 15.55
N MET A 151 -10.79 -0.05 15.29
CA MET A 151 -12.02 0.67 15.55
C MET A 151 -13.14 -0.27 15.97
N ASN A 152 -14.04 0.25 16.79
CA ASN A 152 -15.34 -0.36 17.08
C ASN A 152 -16.44 0.44 16.37
N PRO A 153 -17.22 -0.17 15.47
CA PRO A 153 -18.31 0.53 14.78
C PRO A 153 -19.40 1.11 15.71
N GLU A 154 -19.55 0.54 16.91
CA GLU A 154 -20.51 1.01 17.91
C GLU A 154 -20.10 2.36 18.55
N GLU A 155 -18.81 2.68 18.51
CA GLU A 155 -18.24 3.90 19.10
C GLU A 155 -18.17 5.07 18.10
N GLY A 156 -18.64 4.86 16.87
CA GLY A 156 -18.66 5.86 15.82
C GLY A 156 -18.04 5.40 14.52
N GLU A 157 -18.26 6.18 13.47
CA GLU A 157 -17.71 5.91 12.15
C GLU A 157 -16.30 6.47 11.99
N LEU A 158 -15.56 5.91 11.04
CA LEU A 158 -14.25 6.42 10.67
C LEU A 158 -14.43 7.70 9.84
N ARG A 159 -13.65 8.72 10.13
CA ARG A 159 -13.67 9.99 9.40
C ARG A 159 -13.29 9.82 7.93
N PRO A 160 -13.87 10.59 7.01
CA PRO A 160 -13.59 10.47 5.57
C PRO A 160 -12.11 10.62 5.23
N GLN A 161 -11.37 11.50 5.91
CA GLN A 161 -9.93 11.70 5.71
C GLN A 161 -9.12 10.44 6.02
N LEU A 162 -9.46 9.72 7.11
CA LEU A 162 -8.85 8.45 7.46
C LEU A 162 -9.25 7.36 6.45
N HIS A 163 -10.51 7.35 6.02
CA HIS A 163 -10.98 6.39 5.00
C HIS A 163 -10.17 6.45 3.72
N ASP A 164 -9.87 7.63 3.23
CA ASP A 164 -9.08 7.79 2.01
C ASP A 164 -7.61 7.36 2.21
N ARG A 165 -7.03 7.64 3.36
CA ARG A 165 -5.59 7.41 3.61
C ARG A 165 -5.25 5.99 4.11
N LEU A 166 -6.16 5.33 4.83
CA LEU A 166 -5.96 3.93 5.22
C LEU A 166 -6.11 3.00 4.02
N ALA A 167 -5.04 2.31 3.65
CA ALA A 167 -5.00 1.50 2.45
C ALA A 167 -5.90 0.26 2.54
N LEU A 168 -5.85 -0.48 3.64
CA LEU A 168 -6.48 -1.78 3.82
C LEU A 168 -7.37 -1.78 5.07
N GLN A 169 -8.46 -2.55 5.00
CA GLN A 169 -9.32 -2.79 6.16
C GLN A 169 -9.66 -4.28 6.27
N VAL A 170 -9.58 -4.79 7.50
CA VAL A 170 -10.00 -6.14 7.85
C VAL A 170 -11.15 -6.06 8.86
N ALA A 171 -12.22 -6.80 8.60
CA ALA A 171 -13.33 -6.95 9.54
C ALA A 171 -13.06 -8.15 10.47
N ALA A 172 -13.13 -7.91 11.78
CA ALA A 172 -13.04 -8.95 12.80
C ALA A 172 -14.42 -9.19 13.39
N PHE A 173 -14.88 -10.43 13.32
CA PHE A 173 -16.18 -10.84 13.80
C PHE A 173 -16.06 -11.74 15.04
N THR A 174 -17.09 -11.72 15.86
CA THR A 174 -17.21 -12.66 16.98
C THR A 174 -17.36 -14.09 16.46
N VAL A 175 -16.54 -14.98 16.97
CA VAL A 175 -16.60 -16.41 16.62
C VAL A 175 -17.80 -17.05 17.33
N ASN A 176 -18.74 -17.63 16.57
CA ASN A 176 -19.94 -18.28 17.11
C ASN A 176 -19.80 -19.80 17.27
N ASP A 177 -18.80 -20.41 16.66
CA ASP A 177 -18.54 -21.85 16.79
C ASP A 177 -18.03 -22.21 18.19
N LEU A 178 -18.72 -23.15 18.86
CA LEU A 178 -18.42 -23.57 20.22
C LEU A 178 -17.01 -24.13 20.37
N LYS A 179 -16.52 -24.91 19.41
CA LYS A 179 -15.18 -25.52 19.47
C LYS A 179 -14.10 -24.45 19.42
N SER A 180 -14.21 -23.50 18.51
CA SER A 180 -13.29 -22.38 18.39
C SER A 180 -13.31 -21.50 19.63
N ARG A 181 -14.47 -21.22 20.23
CA ARG A 181 -14.56 -20.46 21.48
C ARG A 181 -13.86 -21.16 22.64
N VAL A 182 -14.06 -22.46 22.81
CA VAL A 182 -13.36 -23.27 23.83
C VAL A 182 -11.84 -23.24 23.57
N GLN A 183 -11.42 -23.32 22.32
CA GLN A 183 -9.99 -23.24 21.97
C GLN A 183 -9.39 -21.88 22.33
N ILE A 184 -10.09 -20.77 22.07
CA ILE A 184 -9.66 -19.43 22.44
C ILE A 184 -9.41 -19.35 23.95
N VAL A 185 -10.34 -19.84 24.78
CA VAL A 185 -10.19 -19.84 26.25
C VAL A 185 -8.96 -20.65 26.66
N LYS A 186 -8.80 -21.87 26.15
CA LYS A 186 -7.65 -22.72 26.46
C LYS A 186 -6.31 -22.09 26.09
N LEU A 187 -6.24 -21.42 24.93
CA LEU A 187 -5.02 -20.73 24.50
C LEU A 187 -4.71 -19.51 25.36
N ALA A 188 -5.73 -18.77 25.79
CA ALA A 188 -5.58 -17.65 26.70
C ALA A 188 -5.04 -18.12 28.06
N GLU A 189 -5.65 -19.15 28.66
CA GLU A 189 -5.19 -19.74 29.94
C GLU A 189 -3.75 -20.30 29.82
N GLU A 190 -3.42 -20.98 28.72
CA GLU A 190 -2.06 -21.50 28.47
C GLU A 190 -1.04 -20.36 28.42
N TYR A 191 -1.39 -19.28 27.72
CA TYR A 191 -0.54 -18.09 27.63
C TYR A 191 -0.38 -17.40 28.99
N GLU A 192 -1.45 -17.18 29.74
CA GLU A 192 -1.40 -16.54 31.06
C GLU A 192 -0.58 -17.35 32.07
N ARG A 193 -0.69 -18.69 32.01
CA ARG A 193 0.04 -19.58 32.91
C ARG A 193 1.55 -19.54 32.65
N ASN A 194 2.00 -19.53 31.42
CA ASN A 194 3.42 -19.47 31.07
C ASN A 194 3.64 -18.87 29.69
N PRO A 195 3.75 -17.53 29.56
CA PRO A 195 3.92 -16.85 28.28
C PRO A 195 5.19 -17.29 27.52
N GLU A 196 6.27 -17.64 28.24
CA GLU A 196 7.53 -18.04 27.61
C GLU A 196 7.41 -19.44 26.98
N ALA A 197 6.86 -20.41 27.70
CA ALA A 197 6.62 -21.75 27.18
C ALA A 197 5.66 -21.71 25.98
N PHE A 198 4.61 -20.86 26.05
CA PHE A 198 3.68 -20.66 24.95
C PHE A 198 4.37 -20.11 23.71
N ARG A 199 5.20 -19.07 23.82
CA ARG A 199 5.99 -18.52 22.72
C ARG A 199 6.96 -19.55 22.13
N ASN A 200 7.59 -20.36 22.98
CA ASN A 200 8.49 -21.42 22.52
C ASN A 200 7.76 -22.51 21.73
N LYS A 201 6.54 -22.87 22.14
CA LYS A 201 5.66 -23.82 21.43
C LYS A 201 5.37 -23.38 19.98
N TYR A 202 5.12 -22.09 19.76
CA TYR A 202 4.79 -21.52 18.44
C TYR A 202 6.01 -20.96 17.69
N ARG A 203 7.20 -21.03 18.27
CA ARG A 203 8.42 -20.44 17.70
C ARG A 203 8.73 -20.90 16.26
N ARG A 204 8.45 -22.18 15.94
CA ARG A 204 8.67 -22.71 14.60
C ARG A 204 7.75 -22.07 13.57
N GLN A 205 6.45 -21.92 13.90
CA GLN A 205 5.47 -21.29 13.02
C GLN A 205 5.78 -19.79 12.82
N THR A 206 6.11 -19.09 13.90
CA THR A 206 6.51 -17.68 13.85
C THR A 206 7.72 -17.48 12.94
N ARG A 207 8.77 -18.28 13.11
CA ARG A 207 9.97 -18.22 12.25
C ARG A 207 9.67 -18.54 10.78
N ALA A 208 8.80 -19.53 10.51
CA ALA A 208 8.40 -19.88 9.17
C ALA A 208 7.66 -18.72 8.48
N LEU A 209 6.78 -18.03 9.22
CA LEU A 209 6.08 -16.86 8.72
C LEU A 209 7.02 -15.68 8.48
N THR A 210 7.95 -15.40 9.42
CA THR A 210 8.99 -14.38 9.22
C THR A 210 9.80 -14.64 7.96
N ALA A 211 10.26 -15.87 7.76
CA ALA A 211 11.03 -16.25 6.56
C ALA A 211 10.18 -16.15 5.27
N LYS A 212 8.86 -16.42 5.34
CA LYS A 212 7.95 -16.21 4.21
C LYS A 212 7.84 -14.73 3.85
N ILE A 213 7.72 -13.85 4.85
CA ILE A 213 7.69 -12.39 4.66
C ILE A 213 8.99 -11.86 4.07
N GLU A 214 10.15 -12.30 4.58
CA GLU A 214 11.46 -11.90 4.05
C GLU A 214 11.62 -12.28 2.58
N ARG A 215 11.29 -13.52 2.23
CA ARG A 215 11.31 -13.99 0.84
C ARG A 215 10.37 -13.18 -0.04
N ALA A 216 9.14 -12.93 0.41
CA ALA A 216 8.17 -12.14 -0.32
C ALA A 216 8.65 -10.71 -0.59
N ARG A 217 9.29 -10.05 0.39
CA ARG A 217 9.89 -8.71 0.22
C ARG A 217 10.97 -8.69 -0.85
N THR A 218 11.85 -9.69 -0.86
CA THR A 218 12.92 -9.80 -1.86
C THR A 218 12.37 -10.15 -3.24
N PHE A 219 11.30 -10.94 -3.29
CA PHE A 219 10.70 -11.42 -4.52
C PHE A 219 9.75 -10.41 -5.18
N LEU A 220 9.14 -9.51 -4.39
CA LEU A 220 8.15 -8.53 -4.86
C LEU A 220 8.56 -7.73 -6.12
N PRO A 221 9.81 -7.26 -6.28
CA PRO A 221 10.21 -6.54 -7.49
C PRO A 221 10.14 -7.35 -8.78
N SER A 222 10.11 -8.69 -8.69
CA SER A 222 10.04 -9.60 -9.84
C SER A 222 8.62 -10.03 -10.20
N VAL A 223 7.61 -9.58 -9.43
CA VAL A 223 6.21 -9.93 -9.69
C VAL A 223 5.62 -8.99 -10.71
N GLU A 224 4.94 -9.56 -11.70
CA GLU A 224 4.33 -8.82 -12.80
C GLU A 224 2.80 -8.82 -12.71
N MET A 225 2.23 -7.67 -13.06
CA MET A 225 0.78 -7.49 -13.22
C MET A 225 0.41 -7.59 -14.70
N PRO A 226 -0.40 -8.57 -15.11
CA PRO A 226 -0.92 -8.62 -16.47
C PRO A 226 -1.70 -7.34 -16.82
N ALA A 227 -1.45 -6.78 -18.01
CA ALA A 227 -2.08 -5.51 -18.44
C ALA A 227 -3.61 -5.56 -18.41
N ASP A 228 -4.19 -6.74 -18.61
CA ASP A 228 -5.63 -6.94 -18.56
C ASP A 228 -6.19 -6.76 -17.16
N PHE A 229 -5.44 -7.14 -16.13
CA PHE A 229 -5.86 -6.98 -14.75
C PHE A 229 -5.93 -5.52 -14.31
N LEU A 230 -5.05 -4.65 -14.84
CA LEU A 230 -5.17 -3.21 -14.58
C LEU A 230 -6.49 -2.64 -15.15
N ARG A 231 -6.92 -3.13 -16.33
CA ARG A 231 -8.20 -2.73 -16.91
C ARG A 231 -9.40 -3.30 -16.14
N ILE A 232 -9.29 -4.53 -15.65
CA ILE A 232 -10.30 -5.14 -14.78
C ILE A 232 -10.42 -4.36 -13.46
N ILE A 233 -9.32 -3.98 -12.82
CA ILE A 233 -9.32 -3.15 -11.60
C ILE A 233 -10.08 -1.84 -11.85
N ALA A 234 -9.74 -1.11 -12.91
CA ALA A 234 -10.40 0.15 -13.23
C ALA A 234 -11.92 -0.03 -13.48
N ARG A 235 -12.34 -1.13 -14.12
CA ARG A 235 -13.77 -1.44 -14.32
C ARG A 235 -14.47 -1.76 -13.01
N ILE A 236 -13.88 -2.61 -12.15
CA ILE A 236 -14.44 -2.94 -10.85
C ILE A 236 -14.67 -1.66 -10.02
N SER A 237 -13.69 -0.76 -9.96
CA SER A 237 -13.81 0.50 -9.23
C SER A 237 -14.91 1.40 -9.81
N THR A 238 -15.06 1.42 -11.13
CA THR A 238 -16.12 2.18 -11.81
C THR A 238 -17.51 1.58 -11.55
N GLU A 239 -17.66 0.25 -11.62
CA GLU A 239 -18.94 -0.43 -11.39
C GLU A 239 -19.40 -0.38 -9.93
N LEU A 240 -18.44 -0.28 -9.00
CA LEU A 240 -18.70 -0.14 -7.57
C LEU A 240 -18.84 1.32 -7.12
N ASP A 241 -18.79 2.29 -8.06
CA ASP A 241 -18.86 3.73 -7.77
C ASP A 241 -17.90 4.17 -6.65
N VAL A 242 -16.64 3.74 -6.77
CA VAL A 242 -15.60 4.05 -5.80
C VAL A 242 -14.99 5.41 -6.10
N ASP A 243 -14.91 6.27 -5.09
CA ASP A 243 -14.36 7.62 -5.26
C ASP A 243 -12.84 7.63 -5.46
N GLY A 244 -12.39 8.40 -6.46
CA GLY A 244 -10.97 8.67 -6.73
C GLY A 244 -10.22 7.51 -7.39
N HIS A 245 -8.91 7.70 -7.62
CA HIS A 245 -8.03 6.72 -8.30
C HIS A 245 -7.08 5.99 -7.33
N ARG A 246 -7.03 6.42 -6.06
CA ARG A 246 -6.18 5.81 -5.04
C ARG A 246 -6.55 4.35 -4.77
N PRO A 247 -7.82 3.96 -4.73
CA PRO A 247 -8.22 2.56 -4.57
C PRO A 247 -7.66 1.64 -5.64
N ASP A 248 -7.63 2.05 -6.91
CA ASP A 248 -7.09 1.26 -8.03
C ASP A 248 -5.61 0.93 -7.79
N ILE A 249 -4.85 1.94 -7.38
CA ILE A 249 -3.42 1.79 -7.08
C ILE A 249 -3.21 0.85 -5.89
N ILE A 250 -4.05 0.95 -4.85
CA ILE A 250 -3.96 0.10 -3.66
C ILE A 250 -4.30 -1.34 -4.01
N VAL A 251 -5.39 -1.59 -4.78
CA VAL A 251 -5.76 -2.93 -5.24
C VAL A 251 -4.63 -3.55 -6.03
N ALA A 252 -4.05 -2.82 -7.00
CA ALA A 252 -2.94 -3.31 -7.80
C ALA A 252 -1.71 -3.68 -6.95
N ARG A 253 -1.32 -2.80 -6.02
CA ARG A 253 -0.19 -3.05 -5.10
C ARG A 253 -0.45 -4.21 -4.16
N THR A 254 -1.66 -4.34 -3.64
CA THR A 254 -2.06 -5.43 -2.75
C THR A 254 -2.04 -6.77 -3.47
N ALA A 255 -2.54 -6.83 -4.71
CA ALA A 255 -2.50 -8.04 -5.53
C ALA A 255 -1.07 -8.47 -5.85
N LEU A 256 -0.18 -7.54 -6.24
CA LEU A 256 1.26 -7.81 -6.43
C LEU A 256 1.91 -8.35 -5.15
N THR A 257 1.60 -7.72 -4.00
CA THR A 257 2.17 -8.12 -2.71
C THR A 257 1.68 -9.51 -2.28
N HIS A 258 0.40 -9.83 -2.53
CA HIS A 258 -0.15 -11.15 -2.22
C HIS A 258 0.45 -12.23 -3.13
N ALA A 259 0.60 -11.98 -4.43
CA ALA A 259 1.28 -12.90 -5.35
C ALA A 259 2.74 -13.16 -4.90
N ALA A 260 3.48 -12.11 -4.48
CA ALA A 260 4.81 -12.24 -3.92
C ALA A 260 4.83 -13.08 -2.63
N PHE A 261 3.86 -12.85 -1.74
CA PHE A 261 3.72 -13.60 -0.49
C PHE A 261 3.44 -15.08 -0.72
N GLU A 262 2.69 -15.42 -1.77
CA GLU A 262 2.45 -16.80 -2.21
C GLU A 262 3.56 -17.36 -3.13
N GLY A 263 4.62 -16.57 -3.41
CA GLY A 263 5.77 -16.99 -4.21
C GLY A 263 5.47 -17.14 -5.71
N ARG A 264 4.50 -16.41 -6.24
CA ARG A 264 4.10 -16.41 -7.65
C ARG A 264 4.63 -15.17 -8.38
N GLN A 265 5.17 -15.36 -9.55
CA GLN A 265 5.70 -14.28 -10.39
C GLN A 265 4.59 -13.49 -11.11
N LEU A 266 3.44 -14.10 -11.35
CA LEU A 266 2.31 -13.45 -12.00
C LEU A 266 1.12 -13.36 -11.02
N VAL A 267 0.49 -12.20 -11.03
CA VAL A 267 -0.77 -11.97 -10.33
C VAL A 267 -1.87 -12.81 -10.97
N ASN A 268 -2.70 -13.42 -10.15
CA ASN A 268 -3.88 -14.20 -10.57
C ASN A 268 -5.19 -13.58 -10.04
N GLU A 269 -6.32 -14.22 -10.33
CA GLU A 269 -7.65 -13.76 -9.93
C GLU A 269 -7.89 -13.79 -8.43
N ASP A 270 -7.31 -14.78 -7.72
CA ASP A 270 -7.43 -14.86 -6.26
C ASP A 270 -6.72 -13.69 -5.58
N ASP A 271 -5.59 -13.23 -6.15
CA ASP A 271 -4.88 -12.03 -5.66
C ASP A 271 -5.74 -10.78 -5.84
N LEU A 272 -6.40 -10.68 -6.99
CA LEU A 272 -7.28 -9.55 -7.31
C LEU A 272 -8.50 -9.54 -6.38
N ARG A 273 -9.12 -10.71 -6.16
CA ARG A 273 -10.25 -10.86 -5.25
C ARG A 273 -9.90 -10.45 -3.84
N LEU A 274 -8.82 -10.99 -3.29
CA LEU A 274 -8.37 -10.64 -1.94
C LEU A 274 -8.02 -9.15 -1.83
N ALA A 275 -7.32 -8.61 -2.82
CA ALA A 275 -6.95 -7.19 -2.84
C ALA A 275 -8.18 -6.28 -2.87
N ALA A 276 -9.18 -6.60 -3.69
CA ALA A 276 -10.41 -5.85 -3.77
C ALA A 276 -11.23 -5.95 -2.47
N GLU A 277 -11.33 -7.14 -1.88
CA GLU A 277 -12.00 -7.35 -0.59
C GLU A 277 -11.39 -6.48 0.51
N LEU A 278 -10.06 -6.46 0.62
CA LEU A 278 -9.36 -5.69 1.63
C LEU A 278 -9.40 -4.17 1.40
N THR A 279 -9.60 -3.72 0.14
CA THR A 279 -9.48 -2.32 -0.26
C THR A 279 -10.84 -1.66 -0.48
N LEU A 280 -11.78 -2.34 -1.17
CA LEU A 280 -13.00 -1.71 -1.69
C LEU A 280 -14.19 -1.80 -0.74
N ASN A 281 -14.29 -2.84 0.08
CA ASN A 281 -15.44 -3.07 0.98
C ASN A 281 -15.86 -1.86 1.82
N PHE A 282 -14.92 -1.03 2.20
CA PHE A 282 -15.19 0.14 3.06
C PHE A 282 -15.21 1.47 2.30
N ARG A 283 -14.92 1.47 0.98
CA ARG A 283 -14.89 2.66 0.13
C ARG A 283 -16.07 2.79 -0.81
N MET A 284 -16.89 1.73 -0.92
CA MET A 284 -18.09 1.80 -1.73
C MET A 284 -19.11 2.77 -1.14
N ARG A 285 -19.78 3.51 -1.99
CA ARG A 285 -20.94 4.31 -1.58
C ARG A 285 -22.06 3.36 -1.13
N ARG A 286 -22.50 3.54 0.10
CA ARG A 286 -23.56 2.72 0.70
C ARG A 286 -24.92 3.32 0.35
N THR A 287 -25.80 2.49 -0.18
CA THR A 287 -27.22 2.78 -0.13
C THR A 287 -27.77 2.38 1.25
N PRO A 288 -28.77 3.08 1.81
CA PRO A 288 -29.21 2.89 3.20
C PRO A 288 -29.71 1.48 3.57
N PHE A 289 -29.84 0.57 2.62
CA PHE A 289 -30.42 -0.77 2.80
C PHE A 289 -29.50 -1.92 2.31
N GLU A 290 -28.24 -1.66 1.93
CA GLU A 290 -27.31 -2.70 1.49
C GLU A 290 -26.41 -3.20 2.63
N GLU A 291 -26.15 -4.53 2.62
CA GLU A 291 -25.21 -5.14 3.53
C GLU A 291 -23.80 -4.52 3.44
N ALA A 292 -23.15 -4.37 4.58
CA ALA A 292 -21.88 -3.64 4.76
C ALA A 292 -20.65 -4.32 4.15
N THR A 293 -20.80 -5.45 3.46
CA THR A 293 -19.71 -6.22 2.86
C THR A 293 -20.04 -6.60 1.44
N LEU A 294 -19.06 -6.48 0.52
CA LEU A 294 -19.11 -7.16 -0.76
C LEU A 294 -19.20 -8.66 -0.46
N GLY A 295 -20.40 -9.21 -0.52
CA GLY A 295 -20.57 -10.67 -0.48
C GLY A 295 -19.72 -11.27 -1.60
N THR A 296 -19.07 -12.41 -1.33
CA THR A 296 -18.24 -13.13 -2.32
C THR A 296 -18.95 -13.31 -3.66
N SER A 297 -20.28 -13.49 -3.64
CA SER A 297 -21.14 -13.63 -4.83
C SER A 297 -21.26 -12.31 -5.62
N LYS A 298 -21.45 -11.17 -4.96
CA LYS A 298 -21.57 -9.85 -5.64
C LYS A 298 -20.24 -9.46 -6.27
N PHE A 299 -19.13 -9.65 -5.56
CA PHE A 299 -17.81 -9.40 -6.12
C PHE A 299 -17.52 -10.30 -7.32
N GLN A 300 -17.88 -11.60 -7.24
CA GLN A 300 -17.67 -12.51 -8.35
C GLN A 300 -18.49 -12.10 -9.59
N GLN A 301 -19.72 -11.66 -9.42
CA GLN A 301 -20.55 -11.14 -10.52
C GLN A 301 -19.91 -9.91 -11.19
N VAL A 302 -19.42 -8.95 -10.39
CA VAL A 302 -18.74 -7.75 -10.90
C VAL A 302 -17.43 -8.13 -11.62
N LEU A 303 -16.68 -9.06 -11.08
CA LEU A 303 -15.45 -9.55 -11.69
C LEU A 303 -15.72 -10.25 -13.03
N ASP A 304 -16.71 -11.12 -13.08
CA ASP A 304 -17.07 -11.87 -14.29
C ASP A 304 -17.60 -10.91 -15.36
N HIS A 305 -18.43 -9.92 -14.99
CA HIS A 305 -18.88 -8.87 -15.90
C HIS A 305 -17.71 -8.00 -16.43
N ALA A 306 -16.80 -7.59 -15.55
CA ALA A 306 -15.62 -6.83 -15.95
C ALA A 306 -14.73 -7.60 -16.94
N LYS A 307 -14.54 -8.92 -16.74
CA LYS A 307 -13.83 -9.79 -17.69
C LYS A 307 -14.53 -9.92 -19.03
N GLU A 308 -15.83 -10.14 -19.02
CA GLU A 308 -16.63 -10.25 -20.26
C GLU A 308 -16.52 -8.96 -21.09
N MET A 309 -16.63 -7.81 -20.44
CA MET A 309 -16.50 -6.52 -21.10
C MET A 309 -15.09 -6.28 -21.63
N GLU A 310 -14.05 -6.72 -20.91
CA GLU A 310 -12.67 -6.64 -21.39
C GLU A 310 -12.42 -7.54 -22.61
N GLU A 311 -12.97 -8.75 -22.61
CA GLU A 311 -12.87 -9.66 -23.75
C GLU A 311 -13.61 -9.10 -24.98
N LYS A 312 -14.81 -8.54 -24.80
CA LYS A 312 -15.55 -7.84 -25.85
C LYS A 312 -14.74 -6.66 -26.40
N GLY A 313 -14.11 -5.88 -25.52
CA GLY A 313 -13.23 -4.77 -25.89
C GLY A 313 -12.04 -5.21 -26.75
N ARG A 314 -11.35 -6.30 -26.38
CA ARG A 314 -10.23 -6.88 -27.14
C ARG A 314 -10.67 -7.35 -28.53
N ARG A 315 -11.77 -8.09 -28.60
CA ARG A 315 -12.32 -8.55 -29.89
C ARG A 315 -12.64 -7.37 -30.81
N LEU A 316 -13.19 -6.29 -30.26
CA LEU A 316 -13.49 -5.08 -31.04
C LEU A 316 -12.21 -4.35 -31.51
N GLN A 317 -11.20 -4.26 -30.66
CA GLN A 317 -9.90 -3.67 -31.01
C GLN A 317 -9.16 -4.50 -32.07
N ALA A 318 -9.18 -5.83 -31.95
CA ALA A 318 -8.62 -6.74 -32.96
C ALA A 318 -9.27 -6.52 -34.33
N LYS A 319 -10.61 -6.51 -34.37
CA LYS A 319 -11.35 -6.20 -35.62
C LYS A 319 -11.00 -4.81 -36.22
N LYS A 320 -10.86 -3.79 -35.36
CA LYS A 320 -10.46 -2.45 -35.84
C LYS A 320 -9.04 -2.43 -36.39
N ARG A 321 -8.10 -3.20 -35.84
CA ARG A 321 -6.73 -3.35 -36.34
C ARG A 321 -6.74 -4.05 -37.72
N GLU A 322 -7.44 -5.17 -37.83
CA GLU A 322 -7.58 -5.90 -39.10
C GLU A 322 -8.17 -5.01 -40.22
N ILE A 323 -9.22 -4.25 -39.93
CA ILE A 323 -9.82 -3.31 -40.89
C ILE A 323 -8.82 -2.21 -41.26
N LYS A 324 -8.04 -1.69 -40.30
CA LYS A 324 -7.05 -0.65 -40.57
C LYS A 324 -5.90 -1.17 -41.44
N GLU A 325 -5.43 -2.40 -41.17
CA GLU A 325 -4.39 -3.07 -41.93
C GLU A 325 -4.87 -3.41 -43.36
N ALA A 326 -6.08 -3.95 -43.49
CA ALA A 326 -6.69 -4.22 -44.77
C ALA A 326 -6.85 -2.93 -45.63
N ARG A 327 -7.28 -1.82 -45.02
CA ARG A 327 -7.36 -0.51 -45.69
C ARG A 327 -6.00 0.02 -46.11
N LYS A 328 -4.95 -0.20 -45.30
CA LYS A 328 -3.58 0.19 -45.61
C LYS A 328 -3.05 -0.63 -46.78
N ALA A 329 -3.20 -1.95 -46.73
CA ALA A 329 -2.82 -2.85 -47.82
C ALA A 329 -3.54 -2.52 -49.14
N GLN A 330 -4.84 -2.18 -49.07
CA GLN A 330 -5.60 -1.79 -50.24
C GLN A 330 -5.14 -0.45 -50.85
N LYS A 331 -4.74 0.51 -50.00
CA LYS A 331 -4.13 1.77 -50.47
C LYS A 331 -2.77 1.54 -51.14
N GLU A 332 -1.93 0.71 -50.53
CA GLU A 332 -0.61 0.35 -51.09
C GLU A 332 -0.74 -0.40 -52.40
N ALA A 333 -1.68 -1.35 -52.53
CA ALA A 333 -1.97 -2.06 -53.77
C ALA A 333 -2.49 -1.11 -54.84
N LYS A 334 -3.38 -0.15 -54.55
CA LYS A 334 -3.85 0.87 -55.49
C LYS A 334 -2.72 1.81 -55.95
N ALA A 335 -1.83 2.20 -55.04
CA ALA A 335 -0.67 3.03 -55.38
C ALA A 335 0.32 2.28 -56.27
N ALA A 336 0.58 1.01 -55.99
CA ALA A 336 1.43 0.16 -56.84
C ALA A 336 0.84 -0.09 -58.22
N ALA A 337 -0.49 -0.28 -58.30
CA ALA A 337 -1.18 -0.42 -59.60
C ALA A 337 -1.13 0.88 -60.45
N ALA A 338 -1.32 2.04 -59.80
CA ALA A 338 -1.20 3.34 -60.43
C ALA A 338 0.24 3.66 -60.92
N ALA A 339 1.25 3.21 -60.17
CA ALA A 339 2.66 3.34 -60.57
C ALA A 339 2.98 2.45 -61.82
N ARG A 340 2.44 1.24 -61.88
CA ARG A 340 2.59 0.33 -63.04
C ARG A 340 1.92 0.88 -64.25
N THR A 341 0.73 1.49 -64.20
CA THR A 341 0.04 2.11 -65.34
C THR A 341 0.77 3.35 -65.82
N LYS A 342 1.47 4.11 -64.95
CA LYS A 342 2.32 5.23 -65.46
C LYS A 342 3.61 4.77 -66.14
N ALA A 343 4.15 3.62 -65.78
CA ALA A 343 5.37 3.07 -66.34
C ALA A 343 5.14 2.41 -67.75
N THR A 344 3.88 2.07 -68.09
CA THR A 344 3.50 1.44 -69.36
C THR A 344 2.88 2.42 -70.41
N ALA A 345 2.82 3.73 -70.11
CA ALA A 345 2.39 4.72 -71.06
C ALA A 345 3.48 4.93 -72.17
N PRO A 346 3.22 4.70 -73.48
CA PRO A 346 4.21 4.90 -74.52
C PRO A 346 4.56 6.39 -74.63
N ALA A 347 5.85 6.69 -74.68
CA ALA A 347 6.36 8.03 -74.95
C ALA A 347 5.80 8.51 -76.36
N ALA A 348 4.89 9.48 -76.31
CA ALA A 348 4.44 10.15 -77.54
C ALA A 348 5.63 10.86 -78.18
N GLY A 349 6.07 10.32 -79.34
CA GLY A 349 7.17 10.86 -80.11
C GLY A 349 6.85 12.27 -80.60
N THR A 350 7.70 13.20 -80.23
CA THR A 350 7.79 14.50 -80.90
C THR A 350 8.45 14.31 -82.25
N ALA A 351 7.60 14.19 -83.29
CA ALA A 351 8.07 14.32 -84.67
C ALA A 351 8.24 15.82 -85.01
N THR A 352 9.47 16.29 -84.97
CA THR A 352 9.85 17.57 -85.61
C THR A 352 9.82 17.40 -87.13
N ALA A 353 8.85 17.99 -87.80
CA ALA A 353 8.89 18.21 -89.24
C ALA A 353 9.72 19.48 -89.48
N LYS A 354 10.93 19.32 -90.13
CA LYS A 354 11.62 20.31 -90.94
C LYS A 354 11.27 20.06 -92.31
N ALA A 355 10.75 21.04 -93.06
CA ALA A 355 10.97 21.20 -94.53
C ALA A 355 10.53 22.57 -94.94
N ALA A 356 11.47 23.25 -95.55
CA ALA A 356 11.51 24.13 -96.68
C ALA A 356 10.56 25.35 -96.80
#